data_0c9a439fc0e97227093d7f93c606b785
#
_entry.id   0c9a439fc0e97227093d7f93c606b785
#
_cell.length_a   1.000
_cell.length_b   1.000
_cell.length_c   1.000
_cell.angle_alpha   90.00
_cell.angle_beta   90.00
_cell.angle_gamma   90.00
#
_symmetry.space_group_name_H-M   'P 1'
#
loop_
_entity.id
_entity.type
_entity.pdbx_description
1 polymer ?
#
loop_
_entity_poly.entity_id
_entity_poly.type
_entity_poly.pdbx_seq_one_letter_code
_entity_poly.pdbx_strand_id
1 'polypeptide(L)'
;MTESEIVACLGSSTTAAKGTYNWIDELADRPQNSRFRFVNFGVGGDQSFDITRRLDPVIRVAPDRVIVLIGTNDILASVFPNFRRFTRAWKRIAQDPSPAHFKDNLELITHRLQQATHARIALSSVAPVGEALRSSDAVQSRLNDQVAAYNGIIADVSRSSGSYYIPFYECFRDQLARSMIAKPFTRFSFAAFYRDYLFREMILRRSFDQISQRNGWELHIDGIHLNTKGGRILADVVQQFLDSPSRSAGAV
;
A
#
# COMPACT_ATOMS: atom_id res chain seq x y z
N MET A 1 17.45 24.40 -16.56
CA MET A 1 16.85 23.70 -15.41
C MET A 1 16.31 22.40 -15.97
N THR A 2 16.82 21.25 -15.54
CA THR A 2 16.26 19.95 -15.92
C THR A 2 14.85 19.85 -15.33
N GLU A 3 13.88 19.54 -16.18
CA GLU A 3 12.49 19.32 -15.76
C GLU A 3 12.46 18.17 -14.73
N SER A 4 11.75 18.35 -13.59
CA SER A 4 11.72 17.33 -12.55
C SER A 4 10.86 16.13 -12.99
N GLU A 5 11.38 14.91 -12.83
CA GLU A 5 10.63 13.67 -13.09
C GLU A 5 9.42 13.58 -12.14
N ILE A 6 8.24 13.27 -12.69
CA ILE A 6 7.01 13.13 -11.92
C ILE A 6 6.84 11.68 -11.45
N VAL A 7 6.71 11.49 -10.12
CA VAL A 7 6.43 10.21 -9.49
C VAL A 7 5.00 10.22 -8.95
N ALA A 8 4.09 9.51 -9.59
CA ALA A 8 2.72 9.34 -9.14
C ALA A 8 2.61 8.17 -8.15
N CYS A 9 2.18 8.44 -6.92
CA CYS A 9 1.96 7.44 -5.88
C CYS A 9 0.47 7.12 -5.78
N LEU A 10 0.05 5.96 -6.26
CA LEU A 10 -1.34 5.52 -6.37
C LEU A 10 -1.63 4.42 -5.35
N GLY A 11 -2.69 4.56 -4.55
CA GLY A 11 -3.00 3.56 -3.53
C GLY A 11 -4.13 3.96 -2.58
N SER A 12 -4.17 3.30 -1.43
CA SER A 12 -5.20 3.50 -0.40
C SER A 12 -4.72 4.40 0.75
N SER A 13 -5.14 4.10 2.00
CA SER A 13 -4.80 4.90 3.19
C SER A 13 -3.30 5.00 3.46
N THR A 14 -2.53 3.94 3.23
CA THR A 14 -1.07 3.95 3.40
C THR A 14 -0.40 4.94 2.44
N THR A 15 -0.93 5.08 1.22
CA THR A 15 -0.44 6.08 0.25
C THR A 15 -1.00 7.47 0.56
N ALA A 16 -2.27 7.58 0.99
CA ALA A 16 -2.87 8.86 1.39
C ALA A 16 -2.15 9.53 2.58
N ALA A 17 -1.42 8.74 3.36
CA ALA A 17 -0.64 9.16 4.52
C ALA A 17 -1.44 9.92 5.59
N LYS A 18 -2.74 9.59 5.72
CA LYS A 18 -3.61 10.12 6.77
C LYS A 18 -3.81 9.08 7.85
N GLY A 19 -3.27 9.32 9.06
CA GLY A 19 -3.29 8.36 10.16
C GLY A 19 -2.30 7.19 9.98
N THR A 20 -1.25 7.39 9.21
CA THR A 20 -0.16 6.46 8.96
C THR A 20 1.10 7.24 8.63
N TYR A 21 2.27 6.62 8.74
CA TYR A 21 3.52 7.28 8.38
C TYR A 21 3.52 7.75 6.93
N ASN A 22 4.00 8.97 6.68
CA ASN A 22 4.08 9.54 5.33
C ASN A 22 5.41 9.16 4.66
N TRP A 23 5.42 7.99 4.02
CA TRP A 23 6.58 7.47 3.30
C TRP A 23 6.90 8.28 2.03
N ILE A 24 5.93 9.04 1.49
CA ILE A 24 6.12 9.88 0.30
C ILE A 24 6.92 11.13 0.66
N ASP A 25 6.57 11.80 1.77
CA ASP A 25 7.33 12.96 2.25
C ASP A 25 8.74 12.53 2.67
N GLU A 26 8.88 11.37 3.34
CA GLU A 26 10.21 10.81 3.64
C GLU A 26 11.08 10.65 2.38
N LEU A 27 10.50 10.16 1.28
CA LEU A 27 11.23 10.04 0.01
C LEU A 27 11.52 11.40 -0.62
N ALA A 28 10.57 12.33 -0.56
CA ALA A 28 10.75 13.68 -1.11
C ALA A 28 11.86 14.45 -0.40
N ASP A 29 12.01 14.24 0.91
CA ASP A 29 13.03 14.90 1.74
C ASP A 29 14.44 14.29 1.56
N ARG A 30 14.58 13.14 0.88
CA ARG A 30 15.89 12.52 0.62
C ARG A 30 16.66 13.34 -0.43
N PRO A 31 17.90 13.79 -0.14
CA PRO A 31 18.67 14.64 -1.08
C PRO A 31 18.85 14.05 -2.49
N GLN A 32 19.01 12.71 -2.60
CA GLN A 32 19.14 12.01 -3.87
C GLN A 32 17.86 12.04 -4.72
N ASN A 33 16.73 12.41 -4.14
CA ASN A 33 15.43 12.48 -4.81
C ASN A 33 15.05 13.91 -5.25
N SER A 34 15.95 14.88 -5.12
CA SER A 34 15.69 16.30 -5.50
C SER A 34 15.26 16.50 -6.97
N ARG A 35 15.53 15.50 -7.83
CA ARG A 35 15.06 15.47 -9.23
C ARG A 35 13.62 15.05 -9.39
N PHE A 36 13.00 14.45 -8.35
CA PHE A 36 11.64 13.92 -8.41
C PHE A 36 10.62 14.89 -7.81
N ARG A 37 9.48 15.00 -8.46
CA ARG A 37 8.28 15.62 -7.92
C ARG A 37 7.24 14.55 -7.63
N PHE A 38 7.00 14.28 -6.37
CA PHE A 38 6.02 13.28 -5.93
C PHE A 38 4.61 13.87 -6.00
N VAL A 39 3.66 13.09 -6.53
CA VAL A 39 2.23 13.42 -6.57
C VAL A 39 1.45 12.28 -5.90
N ASN A 40 0.77 12.61 -4.80
CA ASN A 40 0.04 11.65 -4.00
C ASN A 40 -1.40 11.47 -4.51
N PHE A 41 -1.71 10.28 -5.01
CA PHE A 41 -3.05 9.83 -5.42
C PHE A 41 -3.61 8.76 -4.48
N GLY A 42 -3.23 8.76 -3.21
CA GLY A 42 -3.80 7.89 -2.19
C GLY A 42 -5.19 8.33 -1.76
N VAL A 43 -6.12 7.37 -1.65
CA VAL A 43 -7.46 7.62 -1.10
C VAL A 43 -7.80 6.55 -0.07
N GLY A 44 -8.05 6.98 1.18
CA GLY A 44 -8.36 6.07 2.28
C GLY A 44 -9.53 5.13 1.97
N GLY A 45 -9.37 3.85 2.31
CA GLY A 45 -10.39 2.82 2.12
C GLY A 45 -10.55 2.31 0.68
N ASP A 46 -9.76 2.79 -0.30
CA ASP A 46 -9.84 2.29 -1.67
C ASP A 46 -9.47 0.81 -1.76
N GLN A 47 -10.27 0.08 -2.54
CA GLN A 47 -9.98 -1.24 -3.06
C GLN A 47 -9.45 -1.12 -4.51
N SER A 48 -8.95 -2.21 -5.06
CA SER A 48 -8.46 -2.24 -6.44
C SER A 48 -9.51 -1.76 -7.46
N PHE A 49 -10.79 -2.09 -7.25
CA PHE A 49 -11.91 -1.62 -8.07
C PHE A 49 -12.04 -0.09 -8.06
N ASP A 50 -11.84 0.58 -6.92
CA ASP A 50 -11.90 2.05 -6.86
C ASP A 50 -10.80 2.70 -7.69
N ILE A 51 -9.60 2.11 -7.69
CA ILE A 51 -8.47 2.59 -8.51
C ILE A 51 -8.80 2.55 -10.00
N THR A 52 -9.47 1.49 -10.49
CA THR A 52 -9.83 1.39 -11.93
C THR A 52 -10.70 2.56 -12.40
N ARG A 53 -11.46 3.18 -11.49
CA ARG A 53 -12.40 4.27 -11.77
C ARG A 53 -11.77 5.66 -11.69
N ARG A 54 -10.53 5.81 -11.23
CA ARG A 54 -9.90 7.11 -11.00
C ARG A 54 -8.46 7.21 -11.54
N LEU A 55 -8.17 6.53 -12.62
CA LEU A 55 -6.86 6.60 -13.28
C LEU A 55 -6.65 7.91 -14.07
N ASP A 56 -7.72 8.54 -14.55
CA ASP A 56 -7.61 9.72 -15.41
C ASP A 56 -6.82 10.89 -14.78
N PRO A 57 -6.98 11.23 -13.47
CA PRO A 57 -6.13 12.22 -12.83
C PRO A 57 -4.65 11.84 -12.79
N VAL A 58 -4.34 10.55 -12.64
CA VAL A 58 -2.96 10.03 -12.65
C VAL A 58 -2.35 10.17 -14.05
N ILE A 59 -3.11 9.81 -15.07
CA ILE A 59 -2.70 9.91 -16.49
C ILE A 59 -2.47 11.38 -16.88
N ARG A 60 -3.35 12.29 -16.46
CA ARG A 60 -3.26 13.72 -16.81
C ARG A 60 -1.99 14.43 -16.31
N VAL A 61 -1.37 13.96 -15.24
CA VAL A 61 -0.11 14.57 -14.77
C VAL A 61 1.10 14.10 -15.57
N ALA A 62 0.90 13.24 -16.59
CA ALA A 62 1.95 12.68 -17.44
C ALA A 62 3.16 12.19 -16.62
N PRO A 63 2.98 11.19 -15.73
CA PRO A 63 4.03 10.76 -14.82
C PRO A 63 5.16 10.05 -15.57
N ASP A 64 6.39 10.20 -15.07
CA ASP A 64 7.56 9.42 -15.51
C ASP A 64 7.62 8.07 -14.78
N ARG A 65 7.08 8.04 -13.56
CA ARG A 65 7.02 6.83 -12.73
C ARG A 65 5.67 6.74 -12.04
N VAL A 66 5.13 5.53 -11.95
CA VAL A 66 3.92 5.24 -11.17
C VAL A 66 4.19 4.12 -10.19
N ILE A 67 3.88 4.36 -8.92
CA ILE A 67 3.95 3.37 -7.85
C ILE A 67 2.53 3.03 -7.44
N VAL A 68 2.15 1.75 -7.55
CA VAL A 68 0.82 1.25 -7.17
C VAL A 68 0.96 0.41 -5.91
N LEU A 69 0.34 0.84 -4.80
CA LEU A 69 0.26 0.12 -3.54
C LEU A 69 -1.22 -0.08 -3.16
N ILE A 70 -1.80 -1.22 -3.52
CA ILE A 70 -3.22 -1.54 -3.33
C ILE A 70 -3.41 -3.04 -3.02
N GLY A 71 -4.50 -3.38 -2.34
CA GLY A 71 -4.88 -4.76 -2.03
C GLY A 71 -5.26 -5.00 -0.58
N THR A 72 -4.72 -4.23 0.37
CA THR A 72 -5.02 -4.40 1.80
C THR A 72 -6.52 -4.31 2.10
N ASN A 73 -7.23 -3.34 1.50
CA ASN A 73 -8.68 -3.19 1.71
C ASN A 73 -9.50 -4.27 0.99
N ASP A 74 -9.01 -4.82 -0.12
CA ASP A 74 -9.59 -5.99 -0.79
C ASP A 74 -9.52 -7.20 0.15
N ILE A 75 -8.35 -7.44 0.77
CA ILE A 75 -8.15 -8.50 1.77
C ILE A 75 -9.07 -8.30 2.97
N LEU A 76 -9.12 -7.10 3.56
CA LEU A 76 -10.00 -6.80 4.69
C LEU A 76 -11.48 -7.05 4.35
N ALA A 77 -11.92 -6.63 3.16
CA ALA A 77 -13.29 -6.83 2.71
C ALA A 77 -13.61 -8.30 2.43
N SER A 78 -12.62 -9.12 2.04
CA SER A 78 -12.79 -10.57 1.86
C SER A 78 -12.96 -11.32 3.20
N VAL A 79 -12.26 -10.85 4.25
CA VAL A 79 -12.23 -11.52 5.56
C VAL A 79 -13.28 -10.98 6.53
N PHE A 80 -13.55 -9.66 6.52
CA PHE A 80 -14.44 -9.00 7.48
C PHE A 80 -15.75 -8.52 6.83
N PRO A 81 -16.89 -9.20 7.06
CA PRO A 81 -18.19 -8.82 6.48
C PRO A 81 -18.66 -7.41 6.89
N ASN A 82 -18.33 -6.93 8.09
CA ASN A 82 -18.65 -5.58 8.54
C ASN A 82 -17.89 -4.52 7.72
N PHE A 83 -16.60 -4.73 7.44
CA PHE A 83 -15.80 -3.86 6.59
C PHE A 83 -16.32 -3.86 5.15
N ARG A 84 -16.59 -5.04 4.58
CA ARG A 84 -17.15 -5.19 3.23
C ARG A 84 -18.49 -4.44 3.09
N ARG A 85 -19.43 -4.63 4.01
CA ARG A 85 -20.73 -3.93 3.98
C ARG A 85 -20.57 -2.41 4.02
N PHE A 86 -19.70 -1.93 4.91
CA PHE A 86 -19.43 -0.51 5.03
C PHE A 86 -18.81 0.08 3.76
N THR A 87 -17.73 -0.52 3.25
CA THR A 87 -17.05 -0.01 2.05
C THR A 87 -17.93 -0.11 0.81
N ARG A 88 -18.74 -1.18 0.68
CA ARG A 88 -19.71 -1.33 -0.41
C ARG A 88 -20.72 -0.19 -0.41
N ALA A 89 -21.27 0.18 0.74
CA ALA A 89 -22.22 1.29 0.86
C ALA A 89 -21.56 2.65 0.63
N TRP A 90 -20.44 2.89 1.32
CA TRP A 90 -19.74 4.19 1.28
C TRP A 90 -19.11 4.49 -0.08
N LYS A 91 -18.44 3.51 -0.68
CA LYS A 91 -17.72 3.67 -1.96
C LYS A 91 -18.52 3.21 -3.17
N ARG A 92 -19.74 2.71 -2.98
CA ARG A 92 -20.60 2.16 -4.04
C ARG A 92 -19.88 1.07 -4.85
N ILE A 93 -19.18 0.17 -4.16
CA ILE A 93 -18.46 -0.94 -4.78
C ILE A 93 -19.49 -2.01 -5.17
N ALA A 94 -19.62 -2.25 -6.48
CA ALA A 94 -20.52 -3.27 -7.02
C ALA A 94 -19.87 -4.66 -7.04
N GLN A 95 -18.54 -4.72 -7.05
CA GLN A 95 -17.77 -5.95 -7.18
C GLN A 95 -17.53 -6.58 -5.80
N ASP A 96 -17.74 -7.89 -5.67
CA ASP A 96 -17.36 -8.60 -4.46
C ASP A 96 -15.84 -8.83 -4.42
N PRO A 97 -15.18 -8.64 -3.25
CA PRO A 97 -13.75 -8.82 -3.13
C PRO A 97 -13.38 -10.30 -3.30
N SER A 98 -12.52 -10.58 -4.26
CA SER A 98 -11.95 -11.91 -4.50
C SER A 98 -10.56 -11.80 -5.12
N PRO A 99 -9.70 -12.82 -4.98
CA PRO A 99 -8.41 -12.85 -5.67
C PRO A 99 -8.52 -12.70 -7.19
N ALA A 100 -9.55 -13.30 -7.82
CA ALA A 100 -9.79 -13.19 -9.26
C ALA A 100 -10.10 -11.74 -9.67
N HIS A 101 -11.08 -11.09 -9.03
CA HIS A 101 -11.39 -9.69 -9.30
C HIS A 101 -10.22 -8.74 -9.00
N PHE A 102 -9.43 -9.03 -7.96
CA PHE A 102 -8.22 -8.26 -7.66
C PHE A 102 -7.21 -8.35 -8.80
N LYS A 103 -6.99 -9.56 -9.34
CA LYS A 103 -6.13 -9.78 -10.50
C LYS A 103 -6.63 -8.99 -11.71
N ASP A 104 -7.90 -9.15 -12.08
CA ASP A 104 -8.50 -8.44 -13.22
C ASP A 104 -8.37 -6.92 -13.10
N ASN A 105 -8.63 -6.38 -11.89
CA ASN A 105 -8.48 -4.96 -11.63
C ASN A 105 -7.02 -4.50 -11.75
N LEU A 106 -6.07 -5.27 -11.22
CA LEU A 106 -4.65 -4.91 -11.26
C LEU A 106 -4.09 -4.97 -12.69
N GLU A 107 -4.50 -5.96 -13.48
CA GLU A 107 -4.18 -6.06 -14.90
C GLU A 107 -4.76 -4.86 -15.68
N LEU A 108 -6.02 -4.50 -15.42
CA LEU A 108 -6.67 -3.33 -16.04
C LEU A 108 -5.95 -2.02 -15.68
N ILE A 109 -5.60 -1.82 -14.39
CA ILE A 109 -4.86 -0.65 -13.92
C ILE A 109 -3.53 -0.54 -14.67
N THR A 110 -2.77 -1.63 -14.69
CA THR A 110 -1.44 -1.68 -15.30
C THR A 110 -1.52 -1.44 -16.81
N HIS A 111 -2.45 -2.11 -17.49
CA HIS A 111 -2.66 -1.96 -18.93
C HIS A 111 -3.05 -0.52 -19.32
N ARG A 112 -4.01 0.09 -18.61
CA ARG A 112 -4.41 1.48 -18.88
C ARG A 112 -3.27 2.47 -18.66
N LEU A 113 -2.48 2.30 -17.61
CA LEU A 113 -1.31 3.15 -17.36
C LEU A 113 -0.25 2.99 -18.46
N GLN A 114 0.02 1.76 -18.91
CA GLN A 114 0.97 1.49 -20.01
C GLN A 114 0.52 2.06 -21.36
N GLN A 115 -0.79 2.00 -21.64
CA GLN A 115 -1.33 2.55 -22.89
C GLN A 115 -1.37 4.08 -22.92
N ALA A 116 -1.61 4.71 -21.77
CA ALA A 116 -1.88 6.14 -21.70
C ALA A 116 -0.67 6.97 -21.23
N THR A 117 0.43 6.33 -20.82
CA THR A 117 1.63 7.01 -20.32
C THR A 117 2.90 6.31 -20.77
N HIS A 118 4.03 7.02 -20.74
CA HIS A 118 5.36 6.42 -20.90
C HIS A 118 6.01 6.05 -19.55
N ALA A 119 5.22 6.09 -18.47
CA ALA A 119 5.71 5.88 -17.11
C ALA A 119 6.30 4.49 -16.91
N ARG A 120 7.37 4.43 -16.13
CA ARG A 120 7.78 3.17 -15.50
C ARG A 120 6.81 2.84 -14.37
N ILE A 121 6.21 1.67 -14.43
CA ILE A 121 5.21 1.23 -13.45
C ILE A 121 5.86 0.28 -12.45
N ALA A 122 5.61 0.50 -11.17
CA ALA A 122 5.97 -0.39 -10.09
C ALA A 122 4.71 -0.83 -9.33
N LEU A 123 4.58 -2.13 -9.10
CA LEU A 123 3.53 -2.72 -8.28
C LEU A 123 4.15 -3.19 -6.96
N SER A 124 3.66 -2.65 -5.85
CA SER A 124 4.15 -3.02 -4.51
C SER A 124 3.33 -4.14 -3.92
N SER A 125 3.99 -5.17 -3.40
CA SER A 125 3.34 -6.11 -2.49
C SER A 125 2.81 -5.38 -1.25
N VAL A 126 1.78 -5.94 -0.61
CA VAL A 126 1.14 -5.35 0.57
C VAL A 126 1.70 -5.98 1.85
N ALA A 127 1.85 -5.15 2.88
CA ALA A 127 2.28 -5.63 4.20
C ALA A 127 1.34 -6.70 4.77
N PRO A 128 1.79 -7.51 5.72
CA PRO A 128 0.91 -8.35 6.53
C PRO A 128 -0.20 -7.52 7.17
N VAL A 129 -1.38 -8.10 7.37
CA VAL A 129 -2.42 -7.58 8.24
C VAL A 129 -2.29 -8.26 9.59
N GLY A 130 -1.99 -7.48 10.63
CA GLY A 130 -1.45 -8.02 11.88
C GLY A 130 0.02 -8.42 11.77
N GLU A 131 0.61 -8.82 12.91
CA GLU A 131 2.05 -9.14 13.00
C GLU A 131 2.34 -10.57 13.44
N ALA A 132 1.30 -11.39 13.63
CA ALA A 132 1.43 -12.81 13.92
C ALA A 132 1.48 -13.60 12.60
N LEU A 133 2.67 -13.66 11.97
CA LEU A 133 2.90 -14.37 10.70
C LEU A 133 2.60 -15.87 10.79
N ARG A 134 2.75 -16.45 11.97
CA ARG A 134 2.36 -17.83 12.31
C ARG A 134 1.39 -17.75 13.48
N SER A 135 0.13 -18.06 13.24
CA SER A 135 -0.91 -17.97 14.27
C SER A 135 -1.85 -19.15 14.18
N SER A 136 -2.24 -19.68 15.35
CA SER A 136 -3.33 -20.66 15.47
C SER A 136 -4.72 -19.98 15.51
N ASP A 137 -4.78 -18.65 15.61
CA ASP A 137 -6.03 -17.90 15.47
C ASP A 137 -6.54 -18.00 14.03
N ALA A 138 -7.78 -18.47 13.89
CA ALA A 138 -8.38 -18.76 12.58
C ALA A 138 -8.53 -17.49 11.69
N VAL A 139 -8.78 -16.32 12.30
CA VAL A 139 -8.92 -15.05 11.55
C VAL A 139 -7.55 -14.61 11.05
N GLN A 140 -6.53 -14.62 11.92
CA GLN A 140 -5.18 -14.25 11.55
C GLN A 140 -4.60 -15.22 10.50
N SER A 141 -4.80 -16.53 10.65
CA SER A 141 -4.38 -17.52 9.66
C SER A 141 -4.99 -17.21 8.29
N ARG A 142 -6.32 -16.98 8.26
CA ARG A 142 -7.01 -16.59 7.02
C ARG A 142 -6.48 -15.28 6.41
N LEU A 143 -6.14 -14.30 7.24
CA LEU A 143 -5.52 -13.05 6.76
C LEU A 143 -4.15 -13.32 6.13
N ASN A 144 -3.33 -14.15 6.77
CA ASN A 144 -2.01 -14.52 6.25
C ASN A 144 -2.13 -15.23 4.88
N ASP A 145 -3.08 -16.16 4.74
CA ASP A 145 -3.35 -16.86 3.48
C ASP A 145 -3.80 -15.89 2.38
N GLN A 146 -4.70 -14.94 2.71
CA GLN A 146 -5.13 -13.92 1.75
C GLN A 146 -3.98 -12.98 1.36
N VAL A 147 -3.18 -12.51 2.31
CA VAL A 147 -2.00 -11.67 2.02
C VAL A 147 -1.04 -12.40 1.09
N ALA A 148 -0.77 -13.70 1.33
CA ALA A 148 0.09 -14.49 0.47
C ALA A 148 -0.50 -14.64 -0.95
N ALA A 149 -1.80 -14.94 -1.07
CA ALA A 149 -2.47 -15.06 -2.36
C ALA A 149 -2.46 -13.75 -3.16
N TYR A 150 -2.76 -12.62 -2.53
CA TYR A 150 -2.76 -11.31 -3.18
C TYR A 150 -1.34 -10.87 -3.60
N ASN A 151 -0.34 -11.09 -2.76
CA ASN A 151 1.05 -10.80 -3.10
C ASN A 151 1.57 -11.70 -4.24
N GLY A 152 1.12 -12.95 -4.30
CA GLY A 152 1.35 -13.82 -5.46
C GLY A 152 0.79 -13.23 -6.76
N ILE A 153 -0.44 -12.73 -6.73
CA ILE A 153 -1.07 -12.06 -7.88
C ILE A 153 -0.27 -10.80 -8.27
N ILE A 154 0.14 -9.97 -7.31
CA ILE A 154 0.94 -8.76 -7.59
C ILE A 154 2.25 -9.14 -8.29
N ALA A 155 2.94 -10.17 -7.81
CA ALA A 155 4.18 -10.64 -8.41
C ALA A 155 3.96 -11.17 -9.83
N ASP A 156 2.89 -11.93 -10.07
CA ASP A 156 2.54 -12.48 -11.38
C ASP A 156 2.16 -11.37 -12.38
N VAL A 157 1.33 -10.41 -11.98
CA VAL A 157 0.97 -9.25 -12.82
C VAL A 157 2.19 -8.39 -13.10
N SER A 158 3.08 -8.17 -12.11
CA SER A 158 4.32 -7.44 -12.33
C SER A 158 5.17 -8.12 -13.41
N ARG A 159 5.31 -9.43 -13.34
CA ARG A 159 6.11 -10.22 -14.29
C ARG A 159 5.49 -10.20 -15.69
N SER A 160 4.18 -10.47 -15.79
CA SER A 160 3.49 -10.54 -17.08
C SER A 160 3.39 -9.20 -17.80
N SER A 161 3.26 -8.09 -17.05
CA SER A 161 3.20 -6.73 -17.61
C SER A 161 4.58 -6.07 -17.82
N GLY A 162 5.66 -6.68 -17.36
CA GLY A 162 6.99 -6.08 -17.35
C GLY A 162 7.12 -4.89 -16.38
N SER A 163 6.21 -4.77 -15.40
CA SER A 163 6.28 -3.77 -14.34
C SER A 163 7.32 -4.16 -13.28
N TYR A 164 7.84 -3.16 -12.58
CA TYR A 164 8.77 -3.42 -11.47
C TYR A 164 7.99 -3.97 -10.26
N TYR A 165 8.49 -5.02 -9.63
CA TYR A 165 7.94 -5.55 -8.39
C TYR A 165 8.66 -4.91 -7.20
N ILE A 166 7.92 -4.26 -6.29
CA ILE A 166 8.46 -3.72 -5.04
C ILE A 166 8.21 -4.75 -3.92
N PRO A 167 9.26 -5.37 -3.34
CA PRO A 167 9.16 -6.47 -2.37
C PRO A 167 8.90 -5.95 -0.95
N PHE A 168 7.84 -5.16 -0.75
CA PHE A 168 7.53 -4.58 0.55
C PHE A 168 7.13 -5.64 1.59
N TYR A 169 6.30 -6.62 1.19
CA TYR A 169 5.91 -7.73 2.06
C TYR A 169 7.12 -8.51 2.58
N GLU A 170 8.04 -8.83 1.71
CA GLU A 170 9.22 -9.64 2.02
C GLU A 170 10.10 -8.93 3.05
N CYS A 171 10.40 -7.66 2.82
CA CYS A 171 11.22 -6.86 3.73
C CYS A 171 10.51 -6.63 5.09
N PHE A 172 9.21 -6.40 5.06
CA PHE A 172 8.40 -6.24 6.27
C PHE A 172 8.34 -7.54 7.09
N ARG A 173 8.09 -8.68 6.42
CA ARG A 173 8.09 -10.01 7.02
C ARG A 173 9.44 -10.35 7.66
N ASP A 174 10.54 -10.07 6.96
CA ASP A 174 11.90 -10.37 7.44
C ASP A 174 12.25 -9.52 8.68
N GLN A 175 11.73 -8.30 8.76
CA GLN A 175 11.86 -7.48 9.97
C GLN A 175 11.02 -8.05 11.12
N LEU A 176 9.78 -8.47 10.88
CA LEU A 176 8.94 -9.11 11.90
C LEU A 176 9.52 -10.44 12.39
N ALA A 177 10.19 -11.20 11.53
CA ALA A 177 10.82 -12.47 11.92
C ALA A 177 11.96 -12.28 12.94
N ARG A 178 12.50 -11.08 13.07
CA ARG A 178 13.52 -10.69 14.07
C ARG A 178 12.90 -10.15 15.35
N SER A 179 11.60 -9.88 15.34
CA SER A 179 10.86 -9.33 16.50
C SER A 179 10.35 -10.46 17.39
N MET A 180 10.30 -10.18 18.70
CA MET A 180 9.63 -11.05 19.68
C MET A 180 8.11 -10.81 19.71
N ILE A 181 7.60 -9.82 19.00
CA ILE A 181 6.20 -9.45 18.93
C ILE A 181 5.50 -10.26 17.85
N ALA A 182 4.43 -10.96 18.21
CA ALA A 182 3.60 -11.73 17.30
C ALA A 182 2.12 -11.43 17.59
N LYS A 183 1.71 -10.20 17.31
CA LYS A 183 0.35 -9.73 17.63
C LYS A 183 -0.62 -10.06 16.50
N PRO A 184 -1.69 -10.85 16.77
CA PRO A 184 -2.71 -11.16 15.77
C PRO A 184 -3.69 -9.99 15.57
N PHE A 185 -4.22 -9.90 14.35
CA PHE A 185 -5.34 -9.03 14.00
C PHE A 185 -6.61 -9.87 13.93
N THR A 186 -7.41 -9.85 14.99
CA THR A 186 -8.54 -10.77 15.14
C THR A 186 -9.89 -10.16 14.75
N ARG A 187 -9.96 -8.84 14.64
CA ARG A 187 -11.18 -8.12 14.29
C ARG A 187 -10.89 -6.74 13.72
N PHE A 188 -11.67 -6.32 12.72
CA PHE A 188 -11.68 -4.94 12.27
C PHE A 188 -12.66 -4.10 13.11
N SER A 189 -12.19 -2.97 13.62
CA SER A 189 -13.00 -2.03 14.41
C SER A 189 -12.77 -0.60 13.97
N PHE A 190 -13.80 0.01 13.36
CA PHE A 190 -13.80 1.44 13.03
C PHE A 190 -13.58 2.32 14.27
N ALA A 191 -14.20 1.97 15.40
CA ALA A 191 -14.06 2.74 16.65
C ALA A 191 -12.60 2.76 17.14
N ALA A 192 -11.87 1.63 17.04
CA ALA A 192 -10.46 1.59 17.40
C ALA A 192 -9.61 2.46 16.45
N PHE A 193 -9.85 2.37 15.15
CA PHE A 193 -9.16 3.19 14.14
C PHE A 193 -9.37 4.69 14.39
N TYR A 194 -10.64 5.14 14.52
CA TYR A 194 -10.93 6.56 14.75
C TYR A 194 -10.45 7.06 16.10
N ARG A 195 -10.50 6.22 17.16
CA ARG A 195 -9.92 6.54 18.47
C ARG A 195 -8.42 6.82 18.35
N ASP A 196 -7.68 5.97 17.64
CA ASP A 196 -6.23 6.08 17.53
C ASP A 196 -5.85 7.25 16.61
N TYR A 197 -6.55 7.43 15.49
CA TYR A 197 -6.30 8.52 14.57
C TYR A 197 -6.76 9.88 15.11
N LEU A 198 -8.07 10.05 15.42
CA LEU A 198 -8.59 11.35 15.79
C LEU A 198 -8.22 11.75 17.22
N PHE A 199 -8.35 10.84 18.17
CA PHE A 199 -8.18 11.17 19.57
C PHE A 199 -6.72 11.16 20.00
N ARG A 200 -5.96 10.15 19.66
CA ARG A 200 -4.57 10.01 20.13
C ARG A 200 -3.59 10.85 19.34
N GLU A 201 -3.72 10.90 18.02
CA GLU A 201 -2.83 11.69 17.17
C GLU A 201 -3.21 13.16 17.19
N MET A 202 -4.47 13.51 16.79
CA MET A 202 -4.87 14.90 16.61
C MET A 202 -5.07 15.64 17.95
N ILE A 203 -5.71 15.01 18.94
CA ILE A 203 -6.05 15.68 20.21
C ILE A 203 -4.91 15.56 21.21
N LEU A 204 -4.35 14.35 21.42
CA LEU A 204 -3.27 14.13 22.39
C LEU A 204 -1.87 14.37 21.82
N ARG A 205 -1.75 14.71 20.54
CA ARG A 205 -0.48 14.97 19.83
C ARG A 205 0.56 13.86 20.04
N ARG A 206 0.12 12.61 20.13
CA ARG A 206 1.01 11.46 20.26
C ARG A 206 1.57 11.08 18.90
N SER A 207 2.88 10.75 18.87
CA SER A 207 3.49 10.21 17.65
C SER A 207 2.92 8.82 17.32
N PHE A 208 2.98 8.42 16.05
CA PHE A 208 2.59 7.07 15.61
C PHE A 208 3.33 5.98 16.36
N ASP A 209 4.62 6.19 16.69
CA ASP A 209 5.43 5.22 17.44
C ASP A 209 4.95 5.05 18.89
N GLN A 210 4.54 6.14 19.55
CA GLN A 210 3.95 6.09 20.89
C GLN A 210 2.60 5.35 20.89
N ILE A 211 1.78 5.56 19.84
CA ILE A 211 0.50 4.86 19.69
C ILE A 211 0.75 3.37 19.41
N SER A 212 1.69 3.06 18.52
CA SER A 212 2.13 1.71 18.17
C SER A 212 2.61 0.94 19.41
N GLN A 213 3.55 1.51 20.16
CA GLN A 213 4.08 0.92 21.37
C GLN A 213 2.99 0.64 22.43
N ARG A 214 2.08 1.61 22.65
CA ARG A 214 0.97 1.43 23.57
C ARG A 214 0.00 0.34 23.12
N ASN A 215 -0.20 0.21 21.81
CA ASN A 215 -1.05 -0.80 21.22
C ASN A 215 -0.35 -2.17 21.09
N GLY A 216 0.96 -2.24 21.36
CA GLY A 216 1.78 -3.47 21.28
C GLY A 216 2.03 -3.94 19.85
N TRP A 217 2.23 -3.01 18.91
CA TRP A 217 2.61 -3.28 17.54
C TRP A 217 4.09 -2.92 17.31
N GLU A 218 4.78 -3.67 16.46
CA GLU A 218 6.18 -3.44 16.11
C GLU A 218 6.32 -2.47 14.93
N LEU A 219 5.59 -2.72 13.85
CA LEU A 219 5.69 -2.01 12.57
C LEU A 219 4.38 -1.29 12.17
N HIS A 220 3.27 -1.63 12.84
CA HIS A 220 1.97 -1.01 12.62
C HIS A 220 1.57 -0.10 13.80
N ILE A 221 0.56 0.74 13.55
CA ILE A 221 -0.12 1.54 14.59
C ILE A 221 -1.30 0.75 15.17
N ASP A 222 -2.03 0.06 14.30
CA ASP A 222 -3.28 -0.63 14.58
C ASP A 222 -3.39 -2.04 13.96
N GLY A 223 -2.29 -2.55 13.39
CA GLY A 223 -2.21 -3.81 12.67
C GLY A 223 -2.45 -3.71 11.17
N ILE A 224 -2.67 -2.49 10.64
CA ILE A 224 -2.88 -2.20 9.22
C ILE A 224 -2.03 -1.01 8.77
N HIS A 225 -2.10 0.11 9.50
CA HIS A 225 -1.43 1.34 9.19
C HIS A 225 -0.01 1.37 9.75
N LEU A 226 0.92 1.89 8.97
CA LEU A 226 2.35 1.84 9.28
C LEU A 226 2.74 2.89 10.33
N ASN A 227 3.55 2.48 11.30
CA ASN A 227 4.31 3.39 12.15
C ASN A 227 5.59 3.86 11.42
N THR A 228 6.45 4.61 12.10
CA THR A 228 7.69 5.12 11.51
C THR A 228 8.60 4.01 10.98
N LYS A 229 8.76 2.91 11.73
CA LYS A 229 9.60 1.79 11.29
C LYS A 229 9.03 1.10 10.06
N GLY A 230 7.73 0.77 10.05
CA GLY A 230 7.06 0.14 8.92
C GLY A 230 7.05 1.02 7.68
N GLY A 231 6.84 2.32 7.86
CA GLY A 231 6.86 3.29 6.77
C GLY A 231 8.24 3.49 6.15
N ARG A 232 9.31 3.46 6.95
CA ARG A 232 10.69 3.50 6.45
C ARG A 232 11.05 2.27 5.62
N ILE A 233 10.61 1.07 6.02
CA ILE A 233 10.80 -0.13 5.20
C ILE A 233 10.17 0.09 3.81
N LEU A 234 8.94 0.64 3.74
CA LEU A 234 8.30 0.95 2.47
C LEU A 234 9.09 1.98 1.67
N ALA A 235 9.51 3.08 2.30
CA ALA A 235 10.30 4.11 1.64
C ALA A 235 11.62 3.54 1.07
N ASP A 236 12.29 2.66 1.81
CA ASP A 236 13.58 2.08 1.39
C ASP A 236 13.43 1.13 0.18
N VAL A 237 12.38 0.30 0.14
CA VAL A 237 12.15 -0.57 -1.03
C VAL A 237 11.64 0.20 -2.23
N VAL A 238 10.91 1.29 -2.03
CA VAL A 238 10.53 2.21 -3.11
C VAL A 238 11.75 2.95 -3.65
N GLN A 239 12.69 3.34 -2.78
CA GLN A 239 13.94 3.99 -3.21
C GLN A 239 14.69 3.12 -4.21
N GLN A 240 14.75 1.79 -4.02
CA GLN A 240 15.40 0.89 -4.97
C GLN A 240 14.79 0.96 -6.38
N PHE A 241 13.46 1.13 -6.46
CA PHE A 241 12.80 1.39 -7.75
C PHE A 241 13.18 2.76 -8.33
N LEU A 242 13.26 3.79 -7.50
CA LEU A 242 13.63 5.13 -7.95
C LEU A 242 15.09 5.19 -8.45
N ASP A 243 15.99 4.43 -7.82
CA ASP A 243 17.41 4.37 -8.17
C ASP A 243 17.68 3.47 -9.38
N SER A 244 16.73 2.57 -9.71
CA SER A 244 16.91 1.69 -10.87
C SER A 244 16.86 2.51 -12.17
N PRO A 245 17.79 2.23 -13.13
CA PRO A 245 17.90 3.04 -14.36
C PRO A 245 16.58 3.07 -15.11
N SER A 246 16.25 4.26 -15.68
CA SER A 246 15.18 4.37 -16.67
C SER A 246 15.52 3.42 -17.82
N ARG A 247 14.53 2.65 -18.33
CA ARG A 247 14.75 1.92 -19.60
C ARG A 247 15.21 2.97 -20.61
N SER A 248 16.44 2.87 -21.08
CA SER A 248 16.90 3.69 -22.20
C SER A 248 15.90 3.50 -23.36
N ALA A 249 15.29 4.59 -23.80
CA ALA A 249 14.57 4.61 -25.07
C ALA A 249 15.62 4.33 -26.17
N GLY A 250 15.78 3.08 -26.57
CA GLY A 250 16.79 2.71 -27.56
C GLY A 250 17.16 1.24 -27.55
N ALA A 251 16.23 0.38 -27.93
CA ALA A 251 16.51 -0.87 -28.63
C ALA A 251 15.23 -1.24 -29.39
N VAL A 252 15.06 -0.65 -30.55
CA VAL A 252 14.21 -1.16 -31.63
C VAL A 252 15.12 -1.95 -32.54
#